data_d6ae99ebd5787176858d21786e268a6f
#
_entry.id   d6ae99ebd5787176858d21786e268a6f
#
_cell.length_a   1.000
_cell.length_b   1.000
_cell.length_c   1.000
_cell.angle_alpha   90.00
_cell.angle_beta   90.00
_cell.angle_gamma   90.00
#
_symmetry.space_group_name_H-M   'P 1'
#
loop_
_entity.id
_entity.type
_entity.pdbx_description
1 polymer ?
#
loop_
_entity_poly.entity_id
_entity_poly.type
_entity_poly.pdbx_seq_one_letter_code
_entity_poly.pdbx_strand_id
1 'polypeptide(L)'
;MKTITKVKIAKLIFNLLILFGFNKENIVKRNSIKWKLDISEGIDLSIFLFGAFQKGVVKSIDEYIIKNKHSNNTFFNIIDIGSNIGDKSLSLTQSLLSKNFNQFKIFSIEPTDYAFKKQIKNIKLNYNLKKKINSFKYFISNEKMKPNNIYSSWSLVSKKKTHKVHKGVLKKVNTLTSIFSLDDFIKKNKIKDKIIMKIDVDGFEMNVLKSSIKTLKNMKPVIFMEYAPYLFYENGFSPKEFFNFLKK
;
A
#
# COMPACT_ATOMS: atom_id res chain seq x y z
N MET A 1 -21.40 -2.80 -4.55
CA MET A 1 -21.68 -3.76 -3.45
C MET A 1 -21.10 -3.18 -2.15
N LYS A 2 -21.91 -3.13 -1.06
CA LYS A 2 -21.50 -2.60 0.25
C LYS A 2 -20.36 -3.46 0.86
N THR A 3 -19.44 -2.84 1.61
CA THR A 3 -18.28 -3.54 2.23
C THR A 3 -18.70 -4.72 3.11
N ILE A 4 -19.78 -4.56 3.89
CA ILE A 4 -20.31 -5.65 4.73
C ILE A 4 -20.68 -6.89 3.93
N THR A 5 -21.27 -6.72 2.75
CA THR A 5 -21.61 -7.83 1.84
C THR A 5 -20.36 -8.53 1.30
N LYS A 6 -19.34 -7.73 0.92
CA LYS A 6 -18.03 -8.27 0.49
C LYS A 6 -17.40 -9.13 1.58
N VAL A 7 -17.40 -8.65 2.83
CA VAL A 7 -16.84 -9.38 3.98
C VAL A 7 -17.61 -10.68 4.26
N LYS A 8 -18.96 -10.66 4.18
CA LYS A 8 -19.77 -11.88 4.36
C LYS A 8 -19.45 -12.92 3.30
N ILE A 9 -19.40 -12.53 2.02
CA ILE A 9 -19.05 -13.44 0.91
C ILE A 9 -17.62 -13.98 1.09
N ALA A 10 -16.65 -13.13 1.40
CA ALA A 10 -15.27 -13.54 1.65
C ALA A 10 -15.17 -14.54 2.79
N LYS A 11 -15.95 -14.37 3.87
CA LYS A 11 -16.01 -15.30 5.01
C LYS A 11 -16.60 -16.65 4.61
N LEU A 12 -17.66 -16.66 3.79
CA LEU A 12 -18.23 -17.90 3.26
C LEU A 12 -17.19 -18.66 2.41
N ILE A 13 -16.54 -17.97 1.47
CA ILE A 13 -15.49 -18.57 0.62
C ILE A 13 -14.33 -19.11 1.48
N PHE A 14 -13.87 -18.34 2.47
CA PHE A 14 -12.84 -18.79 3.39
C PHE A 14 -13.24 -20.10 4.11
N ASN A 15 -14.45 -20.15 4.67
CA ASN A 15 -14.94 -21.33 5.38
C ASN A 15 -15.02 -22.56 4.44
N LEU A 16 -15.47 -22.38 3.20
CA LEU A 16 -15.50 -23.44 2.18
C LEU A 16 -14.07 -23.93 1.86
N LEU A 17 -13.11 -23.03 1.67
CA LEU A 17 -11.72 -23.41 1.41
C LEU A 17 -11.13 -24.24 2.56
N ILE A 18 -11.38 -23.85 3.82
CA ILE A 18 -10.94 -24.62 4.99
C ILE A 18 -11.64 -26.01 5.02
N LEU A 19 -12.93 -26.07 4.73
CA LEU A 19 -13.68 -27.34 4.67
C LEU A 19 -13.11 -28.28 3.60
N PHE A 20 -12.66 -27.75 2.46
CA PHE A 20 -12.01 -28.52 1.39
C PHE A 20 -10.51 -28.80 1.67
N GLY A 21 -10.02 -28.58 2.89
CA GLY A 21 -8.68 -28.95 3.31
C GLY A 21 -7.58 -27.94 2.95
N PHE A 22 -7.92 -26.73 2.48
CA PHE A 22 -6.89 -25.70 2.28
C PHE A 22 -6.35 -25.19 3.61
N ASN A 23 -5.03 -25.03 3.68
CA ASN A 23 -4.40 -24.43 4.84
C ASN A 23 -4.72 -22.92 4.94
N LYS A 24 -4.73 -22.40 6.17
CA LYS A 24 -4.88 -20.98 6.41
C LYS A 24 -3.72 -20.17 5.80
N GLU A 25 -2.48 -20.64 5.97
CA GLU A 25 -1.30 -20.06 5.34
C GLU A 25 -0.87 -20.89 4.13
N ASN A 26 -0.69 -20.25 3.00
CA ASN A 26 -0.30 -20.88 1.74
C ASN A 26 0.82 -20.11 1.05
N ILE A 27 1.73 -20.85 0.39
CA ILE A 27 2.65 -20.27 -0.58
C ILE A 27 2.12 -20.61 -1.97
N VAL A 28 1.73 -19.61 -2.72
CA VAL A 28 1.14 -19.77 -4.05
C VAL A 28 1.82 -18.86 -5.07
N LYS A 29 1.77 -19.24 -6.34
CA LYS A 29 2.18 -18.39 -7.45
C LYS A 29 0.95 -17.80 -8.12
N ARG A 30 0.88 -16.47 -8.21
CA ARG A 30 -0.18 -15.74 -8.92
C ARG A 30 0.45 -14.62 -9.75
N ASN A 31 0.07 -14.51 -11.02
CA ASN A 31 0.61 -13.51 -11.95
C ASN A 31 2.15 -13.46 -11.94
N SER A 32 2.80 -14.62 -11.98
CA SER A 32 4.27 -14.79 -11.92
C SER A 32 4.95 -14.33 -10.63
N ILE A 33 4.19 -13.99 -9.59
CA ILE A 33 4.68 -13.60 -8.26
C ILE A 33 4.42 -14.76 -7.28
N LYS A 34 5.44 -15.09 -6.47
CA LYS A 34 5.30 -16.01 -5.33
C LYS A 34 4.82 -15.24 -4.11
N TRP A 35 3.75 -15.72 -3.48
CA TRP A 35 3.11 -15.09 -2.34
C TRP A 35 3.06 -16.05 -1.15
N LYS A 36 3.39 -15.56 0.05
CA LYS A 36 2.99 -16.18 1.30
C LYS A 36 1.73 -15.45 1.80
N LEU A 37 0.59 -16.12 1.70
CA LEU A 37 -0.74 -15.58 1.99
C LEU A 37 -1.36 -16.26 3.21
N ASP A 38 -2.06 -15.48 4.01
CA ASP A 38 -3.00 -15.94 5.05
C ASP A 38 -4.42 -15.68 4.53
N ILE A 39 -5.07 -16.72 4.02
CA ILE A 39 -6.41 -16.60 3.40
C ILE A 39 -7.52 -16.16 4.36
N SER A 40 -7.22 -16.05 5.67
CA SER A 40 -8.13 -15.43 6.63
C SER A 40 -8.09 -13.90 6.65
N GLU A 41 -7.21 -13.27 5.85
CA GLU A 41 -7.12 -11.82 5.66
C GLU A 41 -7.66 -11.45 4.28
N GLY A 42 -8.46 -10.38 4.19
CA GLY A 42 -9.20 -10.05 2.97
C GLY A 42 -8.35 -9.75 1.73
N ILE A 43 -7.23 -9.04 1.91
CA ILE A 43 -6.27 -8.75 0.82
C ILE A 43 -5.65 -10.06 0.32
N ASP A 44 -5.18 -10.89 1.24
CA ASP A 44 -4.55 -12.17 0.94
C ASP A 44 -5.50 -13.13 0.21
N LEU A 45 -6.74 -13.24 0.69
CA LEU A 45 -7.77 -14.06 0.04
C LEU A 45 -8.06 -13.55 -1.39
N SER A 46 -8.12 -12.23 -1.58
CA SER A 46 -8.30 -11.66 -2.91
C SER A 46 -7.15 -12.02 -3.85
N ILE A 47 -5.91 -11.96 -3.39
CA ILE A 47 -4.74 -12.37 -4.19
C ILE A 47 -4.77 -13.89 -4.45
N PHE A 48 -5.13 -14.68 -3.45
CA PHE A 48 -5.25 -16.14 -3.58
C PHE A 48 -6.24 -16.54 -4.68
N LEU A 49 -7.42 -15.90 -4.70
CA LEU A 49 -8.49 -16.22 -5.64
C LEU A 49 -8.31 -15.59 -7.02
N PHE A 50 -7.95 -14.29 -7.05
CA PHE A 50 -8.00 -13.46 -8.26
C PHE A 50 -6.63 -12.99 -8.75
N GLY A 51 -5.57 -13.36 -8.03
CA GLY A 51 -4.18 -12.98 -8.35
C GLY A 51 -3.80 -11.55 -8.00
N ALA A 52 -4.73 -10.72 -7.52
CA ALA A 52 -4.46 -9.35 -7.10
C ALA A 52 -5.58 -8.78 -6.22
N PHE A 53 -5.26 -7.69 -5.52
CA PHE A 53 -6.21 -6.83 -4.83
C PHE A 53 -6.18 -5.44 -5.49
N GLN A 54 -7.35 -4.82 -5.76
CA GLN A 54 -7.46 -3.48 -6.39
C GLN A 54 -6.56 -3.31 -7.64
N LYS A 55 -6.71 -4.15 -8.65
CA LYS A 55 -5.91 -4.15 -9.90
C LYS A 55 -5.83 -2.78 -10.59
N GLY A 56 -6.89 -1.96 -10.48
CA GLY A 56 -6.97 -0.65 -11.12
C GLY A 56 -5.82 0.29 -10.78
N VAL A 57 -5.40 0.34 -9.51
CA VAL A 57 -4.31 1.22 -9.05
C VAL A 57 -2.99 0.86 -9.75
N VAL A 58 -2.63 -0.43 -9.76
CA VAL A 58 -1.41 -0.91 -10.45
C VAL A 58 -1.48 -0.60 -11.94
N LYS A 59 -2.63 -0.87 -12.57
CA LYS A 59 -2.85 -0.59 -13.99
C LYS A 59 -2.68 0.89 -14.32
N SER A 60 -3.28 1.79 -13.52
CA SER A 60 -3.18 3.24 -13.76
C SER A 60 -1.76 3.78 -13.61
N ILE A 61 -1.01 3.31 -12.59
CA ILE A 61 0.39 3.71 -12.41
C ILE A 61 1.26 3.17 -13.56
N ASP A 62 1.07 1.92 -13.93
CA ASP A 62 1.79 1.28 -15.03
C ASP A 62 1.55 1.98 -16.37
N GLU A 63 0.29 2.26 -16.72
CA GLU A 63 -0.09 3.01 -17.92
C GLU A 63 0.51 4.41 -17.92
N TYR A 64 0.49 5.12 -16.79
CA TYR A 64 1.12 6.43 -16.66
C TYR A 64 2.62 6.36 -16.95
N ILE A 65 3.34 5.40 -16.35
CA ILE A 65 4.77 5.23 -16.56
C ILE A 65 5.08 4.93 -18.04
N ILE A 66 4.37 3.97 -18.63
CA ILE A 66 4.60 3.56 -20.02
C ILE A 66 4.28 4.70 -21.01
N LYS A 67 3.24 5.49 -20.75
CA LYS A 67 2.91 6.67 -21.57
C LYS A 67 3.94 7.79 -21.45
N ASN A 68 4.57 7.96 -20.28
CA ASN A 68 5.47 9.08 -19.97
C ASN A 68 6.96 8.74 -20.01
N LYS A 69 7.33 7.55 -20.46
CA LYS A 69 8.72 7.16 -20.72
C LYS A 69 9.21 7.76 -22.06
N HIS A 70 9.44 9.07 -22.12
CA HIS A 70 9.79 9.79 -23.36
C HIS A 70 11.16 9.42 -23.95
N SER A 71 11.98 8.71 -23.23
CA SER A 71 13.25 8.10 -23.71
C SER A 71 13.61 6.98 -22.75
N ASN A 72 14.55 6.11 -23.15
CA ASN A 72 15.10 5.08 -22.27
C ASN A 72 15.82 5.65 -21.01
N ASN A 73 15.93 6.98 -20.90
CA ASN A 73 16.62 7.67 -19.82
C ASN A 73 15.69 8.23 -18.72
N THR A 74 14.36 8.15 -18.88
CA THR A 74 13.46 8.62 -17.82
C THR A 74 13.41 7.60 -16.68
N PHE A 75 13.94 7.97 -15.51
CA PHE A 75 13.90 7.16 -14.30
C PHE A 75 12.71 7.55 -13.42
N PHE A 76 11.95 6.57 -12.93
CA PHE A 76 10.81 6.78 -12.05
C PHE A 76 11.09 6.26 -10.64
N ASN A 77 10.92 7.13 -9.65
CA ASN A 77 10.92 6.77 -8.25
C ASN A 77 9.47 6.64 -7.78
N ILE A 78 9.07 5.44 -7.40
CA ILE A 78 7.71 5.14 -6.98
C ILE A 78 7.70 4.97 -5.47
N ILE A 79 6.93 5.79 -4.76
CA ILE A 79 6.81 5.74 -3.31
C ILE A 79 5.43 5.16 -2.98
N ASP A 80 5.41 3.91 -2.52
CA ASP A 80 4.20 3.18 -2.13
C ASP A 80 4.01 3.33 -0.61
N ILE A 81 3.19 4.30 -0.19
CA ILE A 81 2.92 4.63 1.20
C ILE A 81 1.65 3.90 1.64
N GLY A 82 1.76 3.09 2.71
CA GLY A 82 0.74 2.12 3.09
C GLY A 82 0.79 0.87 2.20
N SER A 83 1.99 0.33 2.03
CA SER A 83 2.24 -0.79 1.10
C SER A 83 1.70 -2.13 1.59
N ASN A 84 1.24 -2.21 2.83
CA ASN A 84 0.67 -3.41 3.45
C ASN A 84 1.59 -4.63 3.26
N ILE A 85 1.10 -5.73 2.70
CA ILE A 85 1.89 -6.95 2.43
C ILE A 85 2.79 -6.84 1.18
N GLY A 86 2.88 -5.67 0.56
CA GLY A 86 3.69 -5.38 -0.62
C GLY A 86 2.99 -5.72 -1.94
N ASP A 87 1.66 -5.82 -1.96
CA ASP A 87 0.92 -6.27 -3.14
C ASP A 87 1.03 -5.30 -4.32
N LYS A 88 0.94 -3.99 -4.09
CA LYS A 88 1.10 -3.00 -5.16
C LYS A 88 2.54 -2.93 -5.64
N SER A 89 3.50 -2.87 -4.71
CA SER A 89 4.93 -2.84 -5.01
C SER A 89 5.38 -4.03 -5.85
N LEU A 90 4.99 -5.26 -5.48
CA LEU A 90 5.35 -6.48 -6.22
C LEU A 90 4.62 -6.55 -7.56
N SER A 91 3.31 -6.28 -7.59
CA SER A 91 2.51 -6.34 -8.82
C SER A 91 2.98 -5.32 -9.87
N LEU A 92 3.26 -4.08 -9.44
CA LEU A 92 3.77 -3.04 -10.33
C LEU A 92 5.18 -3.39 -10.85
N THR A 93 6.06 -3.87 -9.96
CA THR A 93 7.40 -4.33 -10.37
C THR A 93 7.31 -5.44 -11.43
N GLN A 94 6.46 -6.45 -11.20
CA GLN A 94 6.25 -7.54 -12.14
C GLN A 94 5.71 -7.03 -13.48
N SER A 95 4.74 -6.11 -13.45
CA SER A 95 4.14 -5.54 -14.66
C SER A 95 5.17 -4.75 -15.48
N LEU A 96 5.94 -3.88 -14.86
CA LEU A 96 6.95 -3.07 -15.55
C LEU A 96 8.09 -3.93 -16.14
N LEU A 97 8.59 -4.91 -15.37
CA LEU A 97 9.63 -5.81 -15.84
C LEU A 97 9.15 -6.72 -16.99
N SER A 98 7.89 -7.18 -16.98
CA SER A 98 7.32 -7.96 -18.08
C SER A 98 7.21 -7.17 -19.40
N LYS A 99 7.22 -5.85 -19.33
CA LYS A 99 7.24 -4.90 -20.46
C LYS A 99 8.66 -4.42 -20.81
N ASN A 100 9.69 -5.10 -20.27
CA ASN A 100 11.11 -4.75 -20.43
C ASN A 100 11.46 -3.33 -19.97
N PHE A 101 10.65 -2.73 -19.08
CA PHE A 101 10.94 -1.43 -18.50
C PHE A 101 11.72 -1.58 -17.20
N ASN A 102 12.95 -1.07 -17.16
CA ASN A 102 13.89 -1.23 -16.04
C ASN A 102 14.27 0.08 -15.33
N GLN A 103 13.86 1.23 -15.85
CA GLN A 103 14.24 2.55 -15.34
C GLN A 103 13.30 3.01 -14.20
N PHE A 104 13.26 2.22 -13.11
CA PHE A 104 12.48 2.56 -11.94
C PHE A 104 13.04 1.95 -10.65
N LYS A 105 12.62 2.53 -9.53
CA LYS A 105 12.83 2.03 -8.18
C LYS A 105 11.55 2.22 -7.37
N ILE A 106 11.22 1.26 -6.50
CA ILE A 106 10.07 1.34 -5.60
C ILE A 106 10.57 1.47 -4.16
N PHE A 107 10.01 2.43 -3.44
CA PHE A 107 10.20 2.66 -2.01
C PHE A 107 8.89 2.29 -1.31
N SER A 108 8.86 1.13 -0.69
CA SER A 108 7.68 0.50 -0.14
C SER A 108 7.64 0.73 1.38
N ILE A 109 6.66 1.49 1.87
CA ILE A 109 6.62 1.98 3.25
C ILE A 109 5.38 1.44 3.95
N GLU A 110 5.58 0.75 5.08
CA GLU A 110 4.51 0.16 5.90
C GLU A 110 4.83 0.30 7.39
N PRO A 111 3.99 0.96 8.21
CA PRO A 111 4.27 1.18 9.62
C PRO A 111 3.94 -0.01 10.53
N THR A 112 2.99 -0.89 10.16
CA THR A 112 2.49 -1.93 11.05
C THR A 112 3.40 -3.16 11.08
N ASP A 113 3.58 -3.76 12.26
CA ASP A 113 4.45 -4.93 12.42
C ASP A 113 4.01 -6.12 11.59
N TYR A 114 2.71 -6.38 11.59
CA TYR A 114 2.14 -7.55 10.92
C TYR A 114 2.32 -7.47 9.41
N ALA A 115 1.87 -6.37 8.81
CA ALA A 115 1.93 -6.22 7.36
C ALA A 115 3.38 -6.08 6.88
N PHE A 116 4.23 -5.30 7.57
CA PHE A 116 5.63 -5.17 7.21
C PHE A 116 6.39 -6.51 7.23
N LYS A 117 6.18 -7.35 8.25
CA LYS A 117 6.79 -8.69 8.30
C LYS A 117 6.36 -9.56 7.10
N LYS A 118 5.09 -9.49 6.71
CA LYS A 118 4.58 -10.19 5.52
C LYS A 118 5.15 -9.62 4.23
N GLN A 119 5.21 -8.30 4.11
CA GLN A 119 5.84 -7.61 2.98
C GLN A 119 7.26 -8.10 2.76
N ILE A 120 8.09 -8.10 3.79
CA ILE A 120 9.48 -8.58 3.69
C ILE A 120 9.55 -10.04 3.23
N LYS A 121 8.67 -10.90 3.77
CA LYS A 121 8.60 -12.32 3.35
C LYS A 121 8.21 -12.44 1.86
N ASN A 122 7.17 -11.73 1.43
CA ASN A 122 6.70 -11.75 0.05
C ASN A 122 7.77 -11.22 -0.93
N ILE A 123 8.45 -10.13 -0.58
CA ILE A 123 9.54 -9.59 -1.42
C ILE A 123 10.72 -10.57 -1.49
N LYS A 124 11.09 -11.22 -0.38
CA LYS A 124 12.18 -12.22 -0.36
C LYS A 124 11.89 -13.45 -1.23
N LEU A 125 10.64 -13.86 -1.36
CA LEU A 125 10.24 -14.98 -2.23
C LEU A 125 10.44 -14.68 -3.73
N ASN A 126 10.64 -13.41 -4.11
CA ASN A 126 10.69 -12.93 -5.50
C ASN A 126 12.03 -12.24 -5.79
N TYR A 127 13.09 -13.04 -5.98
CA TYR A 127 14.47 -12.56 -6.10
C TYR A 127 14.65 -11.46 -7.16
N ASN A 128 14.09 -11.63 -8.35
CA ASN A 128 14.23 -10.65 -9.44
C ASN A 128 13.49 -9.33 -9.12
N LEU A 129 12.30 -9.41 -8.53
CA LEU A 129 11.50 -8.23 -8.16
C LEU A 129 12.14 -7.47 -6.99
N LYS A 130 12.71 -8.20 -6.03
CA LYS A 130 13.38 -7.63 -4.85
C LYS A 130 14.44 -6.59 -5.21
N LYS A 131 15.14 -6.76 -6.34
CA LYS A 131 16.19 -5.81 -6.78
C LYS A 131 15.65 -4.40 -7.04
N LYS A 132 14.35 -4.27 -7.33
CA LYS A 132 13.68 -3.00 -7.62
C LYS A 132 12.95 -2.39 -6.42
N ILE A 133 12.84 -3.11 -5.28
CA ILE A 133 12.01 -2.70 -4.14
C ILE A 133 12.88 -2.52 -2.89
N ASN A 134 12.84 -1.31 -2.32
CA ASN A 134 13.38 -1.02 -0.99
C ASN A 134 12.21 -0.92 -0.01
N SER A 135 12.29 -1.62 1.12
CA SER A 135 11.22 -1.67 2.13
C SER A 135 11.61 -0.91 3.38
N PHE A 136 10.68 -0.12 3.91
CA PHE A 136 10.89 0.72 5.08
C PHE A 136 9.74 0.58 6.08
N LYS A 137 10.09 0.43 7.35
CA LYS A 137 9.12 0.39 8.44
C LYS A 137 9.02 1.77 9.07
N TYR A 138 8.30 2.68 8.39
CA TYR A 138 8.12 4.06 8.83
C TYR A 138 6.64 4.44 8.87
N PHE A 139 6.29 5.33 9.79
CA PHE A 139 5.04 6.07 9.77
C PHE A 139 5.31 7.43 9.15
N ILE A 140 4.72 7.70 7.99
CA ILE A 140 4.92 8.97 7.28
C ILE A 140 3.93 10.01 7.81
N SER A 141 4.48 11.03 8.46
CA SER A 141 3.72 12.13 9.04
C SER A 141 4.64 13.29 9.39
N ASN A 142 4.07 14.49 9.55
CA ASN A 142 4.72 15.63 10.19
C ASN A 142 4.43 15.73 11.70
N GLU A 143 3.58 14.86 12.22
CA GLU A 143 3.22 14.82 13.63
C GLU A 143 4.36 14.27 14.49
N LYS A 144 4.45 14.74 15.74
CA LYS A 144 5.46 14.25 16.70
C LYS A 144 5.11 12.87 17.27
N MET A 145 3.85 12.48 17.20
CA MET A 145 3.34 11.21 17.72
C MET A 145 2.63 10.43 16.64
N LYS A 146 2.65 9.13 16.77
CA LYS A 146 1.91 8.18 15.92
C LYS A 146 0.93 7.38 16.75
N PRO A 147 -0.17 6.89 16.16
CA PRO A 147 -1.09 6.01 16.86
C PRO A 147 -0.41 4.66 17.20
N ASN A 148 -0.79 4.09 18.34
CA ASN A 148 -0.33 2.75 18.73
C ASN A 148 -0.95 1.65 17.86
N ASN A 149 -2.10 1.92 17.28
CA ASN A 149 -2.81 0.98 16.41
C ASN A 149 -3.43 1.75 15.24
N ILE A 150 -3.43 1.12 14.06
CA ILE A 150 -4.05 1.63 12.85
C ILE A 150 -5.06 0.60 12.37
N TYR A 151 -6.20 1.02 11.87
CA TYR A 151 -7.09 0.13 11.12
C TYR A 151 -6.38 -0.28 9.82
N SER A 152 -6.52 -1.54 9.44
CA SER A 152 -5.90 -2.12 8.28
C SER A 152 -6.89 -3.05 7.57
N SER A 153 -6.41 -4.05 6.82
CA SER A 153 -7.27 -4.99 6.10
C SER A 153 -8.27 -5.74 6.98
N TRP A 154 -9.26 -6.34 6.35
CA TRP A 154 -10.26 -7.19 7.04
C TRP A 154 -9.62 -8.47 7.51
N SER A 155 -10.01 -8.92 8.70
CA SER A 155 -9.79 -10.29 9.13
C SER A 155 -11.11 -11.05 9.14
N LEU A 156 -11.14 -12.24 8.53
CA LEU A 156 -12.34 -13.08 8.42
C LEU A 156 -12.56 -13.91 9.68
N VAL A 157 -11.54 -14.03 10.54
CA VAL A 157 -11.58 -14.85 11.77
C VAL A 157 -11.43 -14.03 13.06
N SER A 158 -11.05 -12.76 12.97
CA SER A 158 -10.85 -11.92 14.15
C SER A 158 -12.17 -11.64 14.84
N LYS A 159 -12.17 -11.80 16.17
CA LYS A 159 -13.25 -11.34 17.07
C LYS A 159 -13.05 -9.89 17.56
N LYS A 160 -11.95 -9.23 17.13
CA LYS A 160 -11.66 -7.84 17.54
C LYS A 160 -12.65 -6.86 16.91
N LYS A 161 -12.83 -5.72 17.57
CA LYS A 161 -13.64 -4.61 17.06
C LYS A 161 -13.14 -4.21 15.67
N THR A 162 -14.05 -4.13 14.71
CA THR A 162 -13.77 -3.70 13.35
C THR A 162 -14.21 -2.25 13.16
N HIS A 163 -13.59 -1.57 12.21
CA HIS A 163 -14.03 -0.24 11.79
C HIS A 163 -15.48 -0.28 11.30
N LYS A 164 -16.27 0.76 11.63
CA LYS A 164 -17.71 0.78 11.31
C LYS A 164 -18.00 0.70 9.80
N VAL A 165 -17.22 1.38 8.99
CA VAL A 165 -17.42 1.50 7.53
C VAL A 165 -16.60 0.46 6.75
N HIS A 166 -15.25 0.56 6.76
CA HIS A 166 -14.40 -0.30 5.93
C HIS A 166 -14.13 -1.70 6.52
N LYS A 167 -14.59 -1.97 7.76
CA LYS A 167 -14.50 -3.29 8.42
C LYS A 167 -13.06 -3.80 8.67
N GLY A 168 -12.06 -2.98 8.50
CA GLY A 168 -10.69 -3.29 8.87
C GLY A 168 -10.53 -3.56 10.37
N VAL A 169 -9.49 -4.30 10.74
CA VAL A 169 -9.14 -4.58 12.14
C VAL A 169 -7.92 -3.77 12.57
N LEU A 170 -7.85 -3.45 13.87
CA LEU A 170 -6.71 -2.74 14.43
C LEU A 170 -5.45 -3.59 14.37
N LYS A 171 -4.39 -3.06 13.77
CA LYS A 171 -3.05 -3.63 13.75
C LYS A 171 -2.09 -2.73 14.53
N LYS A 172 -1.19 -3.34 15.30
CA LYS A 172 -0.23 -2.62 16.16
C LYS A 172 0.83 -1.93 15.31
N VAL A 173 1.11 -0.66 15.66
CA VAL A 173 2.29 0.07 15.24
C VAL A 173 3.29 0.04 16.40
N ASN A 174 4.45 -0.57 16.20
CA ASN A 174 5.45 -0.71 17.26
C ASN A 174 5.95 0.67 17.72
N THR A 175 6.26 0.80 19.00
CA THR A 175 6.89 2.01 19.56
C THR A 175 8.19 2.37 18.85
N LEU A 176 8.96 1.37 18.41
CA LEU A 176 10.20 1.54 17.65
C LEU A 176 10.01 1.90 16.17
N THR A 177 8.78 1.92 15.65
CA THR A 177 8.53 2.41 14.29
C THR A 177 8.79 3.91 14.23
N SER A 178 9.79 4.33 13.47
CA SER A 178 10.17 5.74 13.35
C SER A 178 9.11 6.53 12.59
N ILE A 179 8.91 7.79 13.02
CA ILE A 179 8.12 8.77 12.28
C ILE A 179 9.07 9.51 11.33
N PHE A 180 8.66 9.66 10.08
CA PHE A 180 9.39 10.46 9.10
C PHE A 180 8.45 11.40 8.39
N SER A 181 8.87 12.66 8.17
CA SER A 181 8.25 13.46 7.13
C SER A 181 8.59 12.87 5.76
N LEU A 182 7.70 13.02 4.78
CA LEU A 182 8.01 12.54 3.44
C LEU A 182 9.16 13.35 2.81
N ASP A 183 9.24 14.65 3.11
CA ASP A 183 10.34 15.49 2.68
C ASP A 183 11.71 14.99 3.18
N ASP A 184 11.81 14.62 4.47
CA ASP A 184 13.04 14.05 5.03
C ASP A 184 13.35 12.66 4.49
N PHE A 185 12.32 11.85 4.27
CA PHE A 185 12.47 10.53 3.65
C PHE A 185 13.08 10.65 2.25
N ILE A 186 12.57 11.55 1.42
CA ILE A 186 13.06 11.81 0.06
C ILE A 186 14.50 12.31 0.09
N LYS A 187 14.80 13.27 0.97
CA LYS A 187 16.16 13.81 1.16
C LYS A 187 17.14 12.71 1.60
N LYS A 188 16.78 11.93 2.63
CA LYS A 188 17.61 10.84 3.18
C LYS A 188 17.93 9.77 2.14
N ASN A 189 16.96 9.42 1.32
CA ASN A 189 17.12 8.38 0.28
C ASN A 189 17.64 8.94 -1.05
N LYS A 190 17.99 10.25 -1.11
CA LYS A 190 18.50 10.93 -2.31
C LYS A 190 17.59 10.71 -3.53
N ILE A 191 16.28 10.70 -3.30
CA ILE A 191 15.30 10.50 -4.36
C ILE A 191 15.25 11.77 -5.22
N LYS A 192 15.44 11.58 -6.52
CA LYS A 192 15.45 12.65 -7.53
C LYS A 192 14.55 12.22 -8.69
N ASP A 193 14.53 13.00 -9.74
CA ASP A 193 13.82 12.71 -10.99
C ASP A 193 12.29 12.62 -10.83
N LYS A 194 11.63 11.85 -11.69
CA LYS A 194 10.18 11.74 -11.68
C LYS A 194 9.70 10.89 -10.50
N ILE A 195 8.91 11.51 -9.63
CA ILE A 195 8.31 10.85 -8.48
C ILE A 195 6.85 10.53 -8.76
N ILE A 196 6.47 9.29 -8.46
CA ILE A 196 5.10 8.82 -8.39
C ILE A 196 4.83 8.42 -6.94
N MET A 197 3.77 8.94 -6.35
CA MET A 197 3.34 8.61 -4.99
C MET A 197 2.04 7.82 -5.05
N LYS A 198 2.01 6.61 -4.49
CA LYS A 198 0.77 5.93 -4.12
C LYS A 198 0.55 6.14 -2.62
N ILE A 199 -0.61 6.65 -2.24
CA ILE A 199 -0.98 6.93 -0.85
C ILE A 199 -2.29 6.19 -0.55
N ASP A 200 -2.24 5.27 0.43
CA ASP A 200 -3.37 4.46 0.86
C ASP A 200 -3.08 4.06 2.32
N VAL A 201 -3.47 4.93 3.25
CA VAL A 201 -3.03 4.90 4.65
C VAL A 201 -4.19 5.01 5.64
N ASP A 202 -5.38 4.58 5.19
CA ASP A 202 -6.57 4.43 6.04
C ASP A 202 -6.86 5.67 6.91
N GLY A 203 -6.84 6.88 6.29
CA GLY A 203 -7.24 8.15 6.89
C GLY A 203 -6.09 9.09 7.27
N PHE A 204 -4.83 8.67 7.12
CA PHE A 204 -3.66 9.53 7.39
C PHE A 204 -3.14 10.24 6.13
N GLU A 205 -3.91 10.29 5.03
CA GLU A 205 -3.51 10.89 3.76
C GLU A 205 -3.12 12.36 3.91
N MET A 206 -3.88 13.14 4.71
CA MET A 206 -3.56 14.54 4.98
C MET A 206 -2.25 14.71 5.75
N ASN A 207 -1.94 13.80 6.68
CA ASN A 207 -0.68 13.82 7.41
C ASN A 207 0.51 13.57 6.47
N VAL A 208 0.36 12.61 5.54
CA VAL A 208 1.36 12.34 4.50
C VAL A 208 1.56 13.58 3.63
N LEU A 209 0.48 14.17 3.09
CA LEU A 209 0.56 15.35 2.23
C LEU A 209 1.17 16.56 2.94
N LYS A 210 0.76 16.85 4.19
CA LYS A 210 1.34 17.92 5.00
C LYS A 210 2.82 17.69 5.30
N SER A 211 3.29 16.44 5.33
CA SER A 211 4.69 16.08 5.53
C SER A 211 5.53 16.16 4.25
N SER A 212 4.93 16.50 3.12
CA SER A 212 5.56 16.50 1.79
C SER A 212 5.53 17.84 1.07
N ILE A 213 5.37 18.96 1.78
CA ILE A 213 5.14 20.28 1.18
C ILE A 213 6.29 20.69 0.23
N LYS A 214 7.55 20.47 0.62
CA LYS A 214 8.71 20.79 -0.23
C LYS A 214 8.73 19.92 -1.48
N THR A 215 8.45 18.65 -1.32
CA THR A 215 8.36 17.68 -2.43
C THR A 215 7.24 18.07 -3.40
N LEU A 216 6.05 18.37 -2.89
CA LEU A 216 4.90 18.77 -3.73
C LEU A 216 5.21 20.03 -4.54
N LYS A 217 5.78 21.06 -3.92
CA LYS A 217 6.12 22.33 -4.59
C LYS A 217 7.24 22.20 -5.61
N ASN A 218 8.33 21.53 -5.24
CA ASN A 218 9.57 21.53 -6.02
C ASN A 218 9.64 20.41 -7.05
N MET A 219 9.09 19.22 -6.74
CA MET A 219 9.22 18.02 -7.57
C MET A 219 7.92 17.66 -8.29
N LYS A 220 6.78 18.22 -7.88
CA LYS A 220 5.45 18.05 -8.50
C LYS A 220 5.15 16.58 -8.83
N PRO A 221 5.16 15.68 -7.83
CA PRO A 221 4.93 14.25 -8.06
C PRO A 221 3.53 13.98 -8.59
N VAL A 222 3.38 12.90 -9.36
CA VAL A 222 2.06 12.36 -9.68
C VAL A 222 1.57 11.52 -8.51
N ILE A 223 0.33 11.77 -8.07
CA ILE A 223 -0.25 11.15 -6.89
C ILE A 223 -1.42 10.26 -7.28
N PHE A 224 -1.34 8.99 -6.88
CA PHE A 224 -2.43 8.03 -6.89
C PHE A 224 -2.84 7.77 -5.44
N MET A 225 -4.06 8.13 -5.08
CA MET A 225 -4.48 8.12 -3.68
C MET A 225 -5.88 7.53 -3.53
N GLU A 226 -6.09 6.78 -2.44
CA GLU A 226 -7.44 6.44 -2.02
C GLU A 226 -8.13 7.69 -1.44
N TYR A 227 -9.34 8.00 -1.94
CA TYR A 227 -10.14 9.09 -1.43
C TYR A 227 -11.34 8.55 -0.66
N ALA A 228 -11.25 8.58 0.66
CA ALA A 228 -12.27 8.11 1.59
C ALA A 228 -12.75 9.25 2.52
N PRO A 229 -13.74 10.08 2.12
CA PRO A 229 -14.14 11.29 2.86
C PRO A 229 -14.48 11.05 4.33
N TYR A 230 -15.07 9.91 4.68
CA TYR A 230 -15.41 9.58 6.06
C TYR A 230 -14.18 9.42 6.96
N LEU A 231 -13.06 8.92 6.41
CA LEU A 231 -11.80 8.81 7.15
C LEU A 231 -11.16 10.17 7.42
N PHE A 232 -11.33 11.14 6.51
CA PHE A 232 -10.90 12.51 6.77
C PHE A 232 -11.62 13.10 7.97
N TYR A 233 -12.95 12.99 8.04
CA TYR A 233 -13.72 13.48 9.19
C TYR A 233 -13.31 12.78 10.50
N GLU A 234 -13.07 11.48 10.49
CA GLU A 234 -12.62 10.73 11.67
C GLU A 234 -11.23 11.19 12.17
N ASN A 235 -10.40 11.71 11.28
CA ASN A 235 -9.06 12.25 11.61
C ASN A 235 -9.05 13.79 11.73
N GLY A 236 -10.21 14.43 11.87
CA GLY A 236 -10.33 15.86 12.11
C GLY A 236 -10.11 16.75 10.89
N PHE A 237 -10.19 16.21 9.67
CA PHE A 237 -10.09 16.96 8.42
C PHE A 237 -11.42 16.93 7.66
N SER A 238 -11.72 18.00 6.95
CA SER A 238 -12.84 18.02 6.00
C SER A 238 -12.36 17.75 4.57
N PRO A 239 -13.21 17.20 3.68
CA PRO A 239 -12.93 17.13 2.26
C PRO A 239 -12.58 18.48 1.64
N LYS A 240 -13.21 19.57 2.12
CA LYS A 240 -12.93 20.94 1.67
C LYS A 240 -11.48 21.36 1.99
N GLU A 241 -10.99 21.06 3.20
CA GLU A 241 -9.60 21.33 3.58
C GLU A 241 -8.63 20.54 2.71
N PHE A 242 -8.93 19.28 2.41
CA PHE A 242 -8.14 18.44 1.52
C PHE A 242 -8.01 19.08 0.12
N PHE A 243 -9.12 19.44 -0.53
CA PHE A 243 -9.06 20.06 -1.85
C PHE A 243 -8.42 21.45 -1.83
N ASN A 244 -8.64 22.24 -0.78
CA ASN A 244 -7.95 23.53 -0.60
C ASN A 244 -6.44 23.37 -0.42
N PHE A 245 -5.99 22.30 0.23
CA PHE A 245 -4.56 22.00 0.35
C PHE A 245 -3.93 21.66 -1.00
N LEU A 246 -4.61 20.87 -1.85
CA LEU A 246 -4.10 20.49 -3.16
C LEU A 246 -4.07 21.65 -4.19
N LYS A 247 -4.84 22.72 -3.96
CA LYS A 247 -4.86 23.93 -4.82
C LYS A 247 -3.72 24.91 -4.54
N LYS A 248 -3.00 24.76 -3.43
CA LYS A 248 -1.87 25.62 -3.02
C LYS A 248 -0.55 25.11 -3.56
#